data_bd9bba6abadca993cfc24776f5fcb179
#
_entry.id   bd9bba6abadca993cfc24776f5fcb179
#
_cell.length_a   1.000
_cell.length_b   1.000
_cell.length_c   1.000
_cell.angle_alpha   90.00
_cell.angle_beta   90.00
_cell.angle_gamma   90.00
#
_symmetry.space_group_name_H-M   'P 1'
#
loop_
_entity.id
_entity.type
_entity.pdbx_description
1 polymer ?
#
loop_
_entity_poly.entity_id
_entity_poly.type
_entity_poly.pdbx_seq_one_letter_code
_entity_poly.pdbx_strand_id
1 'polypeptide(L)'
;PNTRLILEMKSLSDLKREDLATEKIVKALRKYNLLDRTDIIAFSINACLAFKKLMPDGRIFYLNGDLAPRSIKKLGLTGIDYSMSVLRKNPKWVEQAHKEGLEVNVWTVDTEEDMRYFIDLGVDYITTDYPERLQALLK
;
A
#
# COMPACT_ATOMS: atom_id res chain seq x y z
N PRO A 1 4.99 20.96 -0.85
CA PRO A 1 4.01 20.29 -0.01
C PRO A 1 4.50 18.90 0.40
N ASN A 2 4.24 18.51 1.64
CA ASN A 2 4.67 17.21 2.18
C ASN A 2 3.70 16.07 1.86
N THR A 3 2.60 16.36 1.15
CA THR A 3 1.59 15.38 0.78
C THR A 3 2.12 14.42 -0.28
N ARG A 4 2.00 13.13 -0.02
CA ARG A 4 2.28 12.09 -0.99
C ARG A 4 1.01 11.72 -1.76
N LEU A 5 1.19 11.26 -2.98
CA LEU A 5 0.11 10.70 -3.79
C LEU A 5 0.06 9.19 -3.57
N ILE A 6 -1.14 8.66 -3.42
CA ILE A 6 -1.37 7.21 -3.42
C ILE A 6 -2.11 6.88 -4.72
N LEU A 7 -1.46 6.15 -5.60
CA LEU A 7 -2.01 5.78 -6.91
C LEU A 7 -2.35 4.31 -6.93
N GLU A 8 -3.63 4.00 -7.06
CA GLU A 8 -4.09 2.62 -7.20
C GLU A 8 -4.14 2.21 -8.68
N MET A 9 -3.40 1.16 -9.01
CA MET A 9 -3.53 0.48 -10.28
C MET A 9 -4.60 -0.60 -10.16
N LYS A 10 -5.73 -0.40 -10.85
CA LYS A 10 -6.78 -1.41 -10.91
C LYS A 10 -6.33 -2.62 -11.72
N SER A 11 -6.70 -3.82 -11.27
CA SER A 11 -6.39 -5.05 -11.99
C SER A 11 -7.11 -5.10 -13.34
N LEU A 12 -6.39 -5.53 -14.37
CA LEU A 12 -6.93 -5.76 -15.69
C LEU A 12 -6.95 -7.25 -15.98
N SER A 13 -7.90 -7.69 -16.82
CA SER A 13 -8.05 -9.10 -17.19
C SER A 13 -6.93 -9.61 -18.12
N ASP A 14 -6.27 -8.70 -18.83
CA ASP A 14 -5.19 -8.99 -19.77
C ASP A 14 -3.86 -8.44 -19.21
N LEU A 15 -2.90 -9.34 -18.95
CA LEU A 15 -1.60 -9.00 -18.41
C LEU A 15 -0.79 -8.06 -19.32
N LYS A 16 -0.94 -8.19 -20.64
CA LYS A 16 -0.25 -7.28 -21.58
C LYS A 16 -0.80 -5.86 -21.47
N ARG A 17 -2.11 -5.71 -21.31
CA ARG A 17 -2.73 -4.38 -21.08
C ARG A 17 -2.34 -3.81 -19.74
N GLU A 18 -2.22 -4.66 -18.72
CA GLU A 18 -1.76 -4.25 -17.39
C GLU A 18 -0.33 -3.76 -17.45
N ASP A 19 0.58 -4.47 -18.10
CA ASP A 19 1.97 -4.05 -18.29
C ASP A 19 2.06 -2.72 -19.06
N LEU A 20 1.28 -2.57 -20.13
CA LEU A 20 1.24 -1.33 -20.91
C LEU A 20 0.71 -0.16 -20.07
N ALA A 21 -0.30 -0.39 -19.23
CA ALA A 21 -0.83 0.64 -18.33
C ALA A 21 0.21 1.08 -17.31
N THR A 22 0.96 0.13 -16.71
CA THR A 22 2.05 0.47 -15.76
C THR A 22 3.13 1.31 -16.42
N GLU A 23 3.53 0.99 -17.65
CA GLU A 23 4.50 1.78 -18.42
C GLU A 23 4.01 3.22 -18.65
N LYS A 24 2.75 3.38 -19.04
CA LYS A 24 2.15 4.72 -19.28
C LYS A 24 2.07 5.53 -17.99
N ILE A 25 1.70 4.89 -16.88
CA ILE A 25 1.64 5.54 -15.56
C ILE A 25 3.03 6.03 -15.15
N VAL A 26 4.04 5.17 -15.21
CA VAL A 26 5.42 5.55 -14.84
C VAL A 26 5.94 6.68 -15.73
N LYS A 27 5.67 6.61 -17.03
CA LYS A 27 6.03 7.70 -17.97
C LYS A 27 5.38 9.02 -17.59
N ALA A 28 4.10 9.00 -17.22
CA ALA A 28 3.40 10.20 -16.78
C ALA A 28 3.97 10.75 -15.45
N LEU A 29 4.24 9.88 -14.47
CA LEU A 29 4.84 10.28 -13.21
C LEU A 29 6.22 10.93 -13.39
N ARG A 30 7.04 10.39 -14.30
CA ARG A 30 8.33 11.00 -14.66
C ARG A 30 8.15 12.36 -15.30
N LYS A 31 7.24 12.48 -16.28
CA LYS A 31 6.97 13.74 -16.99
C LYS A 31 6.60 14.88 -16.06
N TYR A 32 5.86 14.57 -14.98
CA TYR A 32 5.38 15.58 -14.04
C TYR A 32 6.22 15.66 -12.74
N ASN A 33 7.37 14.98 -12.69
CA ASN A 33 8.27 14.93 -11.52
C ASN A 33 7.56 14.44 -10.23
N LEU A 34 6.72 13.41 -10.36
CA LEU A 34 5.90 12.87 -9.28
C LEU A 34 6.38 11.51 -8.74
N LEU A 35 7.40 10.89 -9.35
CA LEU A 35 7.88 9.56 -8.93
C LEU A 35 8.21 9.49 -7.44
N ASP A 36 8.99 10.45 -6.95
CA ASP A 36 9.47 10.46 -5.56
C ASP A 36 8.36 10.75 -4.54
N ARG A 37 7.21 11.22 -5.02
CA ARG A 37 6.07 11.62 -4.20
C ARG A 37 4.88 10.68 -4.31
N THR A 38 5.01 9.59 -5.06
CA THR A 38 3.90 8.66 -5.34
C THR A 38 4.20 7.30 -4.75
N ASP A 39 3.25 6.79 -3.98
CA ASP A 39 3.20 5.40 -3.56
C ASP A 39 2.21 4.67 -4.47
N ILE A 40 2.59 3.51 -4.96
CA ILE A 40 1.74 2.65 -5.80
C ILE A 40 1.09 1.61 -4.92
N ILE A 41 -0.20 1.40 -5.11
CA ILE A 41 -0.95 0.30 -4.51
C ILE A 41 -1.66 -0.51 -5.59
N ALA A 42 -1.67 -1.83 -5.49
CA ALA A 42 -2.30 -2.70 -6.48
C ALA A 42 -2.72 -4.05 -5.89
N PHE A 43 -3.84 -4.58 -6.37
CA PHE A 43 -4.30 -5.94 -6.07
C PHE A 43 -3.58 -7.01 -6.89
N SER A 44 -3.04 -6.64 -8.05
CA SER A 44 -2.33 -7.54 -8.95
C SER A 44 -0.85 -7.64 -8.59
N ILE A 45 -0.36 -8.84 -8.32
CA ILE A 45 1.08 -9.09 -8.14
C ILE A 45 1.84 -8.75 -9.42
N ASN A 46 1.29 -9.06 -10.59
CA ASN A 46 1.90 -8.71 -11.87
C ASN A 46 2.12 -7.19 -11.97
N ALA A 47 1.11 -6.39 -11.63
CA ALA A 47 1.25 -4.93 -11.62
C ALA A 47 2.31 -4.46 -10.62
N CYS A 48 2.32 -4.99 -9.40
CA CYS A 48 3.34 -4.66 -8.41
C CYS A 48 4.76 -4.93 -8.92
N LEU A 49 4.99 -6.09 -9.54
CA LEU A 49 6.30 -6.47 -10.08
C LEU A 49 6.68 -5.63 -11.30
N ALA A 50 5.71 -5.29 -12.17
CA ALA A 50 5.94 -4.39 -13.30
C ALA A 50 6.35 -3.00 -12.82
N PHE A 51 5.68 -2.42 -11.82
CA PHE A 51 6.09 -1.17 -11.21
C PHE A 51 7.47 -1.26 -10.57
N LYS A 52 7.77 -2.34 -9.85
CA LYS A 52 9.07 -2.56 -9.23
C LYS A 52 10.20 -2.54 -10.25
N LYS A 53 9.98 -3.16 -11.40
CA LYS A 53 10.94 -3.16 -12.51
C LYS A 53 11.16 -1.77 -13.11
N LEU A 54 10.08 -1.01 -13.28
CA LEU A 54 10.12 0.34 -13.89
C LEU A 54 10.55 1.43 -12.91
N MET A 55 10.34 1.21 -11.62
CA MET A 55 10.62 2.13 -10.52
C MET A 55 11.36 1.37 -9.40
N PRO A 56 12.64 0.99 -9.59
CA PRO A 56 13.34 0.14 -8.61
C PRO A 56 13.39 0.71 -7.20
N ASP A 57 13.45 2.05 -7.07
CA ASP A 57 13.44 2.75 -5.78
C ASP A 57 12.03 3.23 -5.38
N GLY A 58 11.01 2.86 -6.16
CA GLY A 58 9.63 3.25 -5.92
C GLY A 58 9.00 2.54 -4.73
N ARG A 59 8.00 3.19 -4.15
CA ARG A 59 7.23 2.67 -3.03
C ARG A 59 6.00 1.95 -3.55
N ILE A 60 5.94 0.64 -3.34
CA ILE A 60 4.92 -0.24 -3.90
C ILE A 60 4.35 -1.15 -2.80
N PHE A 61 3.03 -1.12 -2.65
CA PHE A 61 2.30 -1.88 -1.63
C PHE A 61 1.31 -2.84 -2.29
N TYR A 62 1.25 -4.06 -1.77
CA TYR A 62 0.31 -5.07 -2.23
C TYR A 62 -1.02 -4.99 -1.45
N LEU A 63 -2.15 -5.08 -2.16
CA LEU A 63 -3.49 -4.87 -1.59
C LEU A 63 -4.26 -6.16 -1.28
N ASN A 64 -3.97 -7.29 -1.94
CA ASN A 64 -4.94 -8.40 -2.01
C ASN A 64 -5.09 -9.22 -0.72
N GLY A 65 -4.18 -9.12 0.22
CA GLY A 65 -4.35 -9.73 1.55
C GLY A 65 -4.11 -11.24 1.64
N ASP A 66 -3.74 -11.90 0.54
CA ASP A 66 -3.55 -13.35 0.45
C ASP A 66 -2.09 -13.80 0.66
N LEU A 67 -1.17 -12.86 0.83
CA LEU A 67 0.25 -13.13 1.05
C LEU A 67 0.73 -12.61 2.41
N ALA A 68 1.43 -13.47 3.14
CA ALA A 68 2.07 -13.09 4.39
C ALA A 68 3.23 -12.10 4.17
N PRO A 69 3.59 -11.27 5.17
CA PRO A 69 4.66 -10.27 5.05
C PRO A 69 5.97 -10.81 4.50
N ARG A 70 6.38 -12.01 4.91
CA ARG A 70 7.62 -12.63 4.41
C ARG A 70 7.62 -12.82 2.90
N SER A 71 6.48 -13.18 2.31
CA SER A 71 6.34 -13.32 0.86
C SER A 71 6.47 -11.97 0.16
N ILE A 72 5.89 -10.93 0.73
CA ILE A 72 6.00 -9.55 0.22
C ILE A 72 7.45 -9.06 0.27
N LYS A 73 8.17 -9.38 1.35
CA LYS A 73 9.60 -9.07 1.46
C LYS A 73 10.42 -9.75 0.35
N LYS A 74 10.15 -11.02 0.08
CA LYS A 74 10.83 -11.78 -0.99
C LYS A 74 10.60 -11.17 -2.37
N LEU A 75 9.44 -10.58 -2.60
CA LEU A 75 9.10 -9.89 -3.86
C LEU A 75 9.76 -8.51 -3.97
N GLY A 76 10.39 -8.02 -2.91
CA GLY A 76 11.08 -6.72 -2.90
C GLY A 76 10.13 -5.52 -2.83
N LEU A 77 8.88 -5.71 -2.40
CA LEU A 77 7.91 -4.63 -2.26
C LEU A 77 8.13 -3.85 -0.97
N THR A 78 7.57 -2.66 -0.89
CA THR A 78 7.72 -1.76 0.26
C THR A 78 6.90 -2.20 1.47
N GLY A 79 5.72 -2.76 1.22
CA GLY A 79 4.85 -3.18 2.30
C GLY A 79 3.53 -3.77 1.85
N ILE A 80 2.66 -3.92 2.85
CA ILE A 80 1.30 -4.41 2.69
C ILE A 80 0.30 -3.29 2.94
N ASP A 81 -0.77 -3.29 2.15
CA ASP A 81 -1.89 -2.36 2.27
C ASP A 81 -3.18 -3.19 2.30
N TYR A 82 -3.51 -3.72 3.48
CA TYR A 82 -4.52 -4.76 3.61
C TYR A 82 -5.81 -4.25 4.26
N SER A 83 -6.92 -4.93 3.94
CA SER A 83 -8.21 -4.61 4.55
C SER A 83 -8.22 -4.85 6.05
N MET A 84 -9.10 -4.17 6.77
CA MET A 84 -9.33 -4.39 8.20
C MET A 84 -9.58 -5.88 8.51
N SER A 85 -10.39 -6.54 7.70
CA SER A 85 -10.73 -7.95 7.92
C SER A 85 -9.52 -8.87 7.85
N VAL A 86 -8.61 -8.63 6.91
CA VAL A 86 -7.37 -9.40 6.77
C VAL A 86 -6.46 -9.21 7.98
N LEU A 87 -6.25 -7.96 8.42
CA LEU A 87 -5.37 -7.69 9.57
C LEU A 87 -5.99 -8.10 10.91
N ARG A 88 -7.32 -8.05 11.06
CA ARG A 88 -8.00 -8.62 12.25
C ARG A 88 -7.86 -10.13 12.33
N LYS A 89 -7.88 -10.80 11.18
CA LYS A 89 -7.64 -12.25 11.08
C LYS A 89 -6.19 -12.64 11.34
N ASN A 90 -5.26 -11.75 11.01
CA ASN A 90 -3.82 -11.95 11.09
C ASN A 90 -3.14 -10.78 11.82
N PRO A 91 -3.48 -10.52 13.10
CA PRO A 91 -2.96 -9.33 13.80
C PRO A 91 -1.43 -9.33 13.97
N LYS A 92 -0.82 -10.51 13.99
CA LYS A 92 0.64 -10.66 14.06
C LYS A 92 1.36 -10.22 12.78
N TRP A 93 0.64 -10.04 11.67
CA TRP A 93 1.26 -9.62 10.41
C TRP A 93 1.81 -8.20 10.47
N VAL A 94 1.29 -7.34 11.33
CA VAL A 94 1.86 -6.00 11.51
C VAL A 94 3.27 -6.09 12.11
N GLU A 95 3.43 -6.85 13.21
CA GLU A 95 4.74 -7.09 13.82
C GLU A 95 5.70 -7.81 12.85
N GLN A 96 5.20 -8.84 12.16
CA GLN A 96 6.00 -9.60 11.20
C GLN A 96 6.47 -8.72 10.05
N ALA A 97 5.59 -7.85 9.52
CA ALA A 97 5.96 -6.89 8.49
C ALA A 97 7.09 -5.98 8.96
N HIS A 98 6.97 -5.42 10.15
CA HIS A 98 8.01 -4.55 10.73
C HIS A 98 9.34 -5.29 10.93
N LYS A 99 9.31 -6.53 11.37
CA LYS A 99 10.53 -7.37 11.49
C LYS A 99 11.22 -7.59 10.14
N GLU A 100 10.46 -7.64 9.06
CA GLU A 100 10.99 -7.75 7.70
C GLU A 100 11.37 -6.38 7.09
N GLY A 101 11.20 -5.29 7.82
CA GLY A 101 11.44 -3.93 7.34
C GLY A 101 10.38 -3.40 6.39
N LEU A 102 9.18 -3.97 6.42
CA LEU A 102 8.04 -3.54 5.61
C LEU A 102 7.19 -2.52 6.37
N GLU A 103 6.47 -1.71 5.61
CA GLU A 103 5.44 -0.79 6.14
C GLU A 103 4.05 -1.40 5.98
N VAL A 104 3.12 -0.97 6.81
CA VAL A 104 1.74 -1.48 6.85
C VAL A 104 0.75 -0.33 6.78
N ASN A 105 -0.12 -0.36 5.78
CA ASN A 105 -1.33 0.44 5.72
C ASN A 105 -2.57 -0.45 5.91
N VAL A 106 -3.62 0.07 6.48
CA VAL A 106 -4.93 -0.59 6.61
C VAL A 106 -6.03 0.27 6.03
N TRP A 107 -7.00 -0.34 5.36
CA TRP A 107 -8.14 0.32 4.73
C TRP A 107 -9.45 -0.45 4.95
N THR A 108 -10.60 0.16 4.88
CA THR A 108 -10.92 1.57 5.08
C THR A 108 -11.42 1.72 6.51
N VAL A 109 -10.78 2.55 7.29
CA VAL A 109 -10.99 2.64 8.76
C VAL A 109 -11.70 3.94 9.09
N ASP A 110 -13.01 3.88 9.39
CA ASP A 110 -13.85 5.07 9.48
C ASP A 110 -14.41 5.32 10.87
N THR A 111 -14.49 4.30 11.74
CA THR A 111 -14.96 4.47 13.12
C THR A 111 -13.82 4.76 14.08
N GLU A 112 -14.09 5.51 15.14
CA GLU A 112 -13.11 5.79 16.18
C GLU A 112 -12.60 4.51 16.86
N GLU A 113 -13.47 3.54 17.10
CA GLU A 113 -13.12 2.25 17.68
C GLU A 113 -12.10 1.51 16.82
N ASP A 114 -12.35 1.40 15.51
CA ASP A 114 -11.44 0.75 14.58
C ASP A 114 -10.11 1.53 14.44
N MET A 115 -10.17 2.86 14.41
CA MET A 115 -8.97 3.71 14.39
C MET A 115 -8.08 3.41 15.60
N ARG A 116 -8.64 3.41 16.80
CA ARG A 116 -7.90 3.09 18.04
C ARG A 116 -7.30 1.70 18.00
N TYR A 117 -8.05 0.72 17.52
CA TYR A 117 -7.56 -0.66 17.38
C TYR A 117 -6.31 -0.72 16.50
N PHE A 118 -6.34 -0.12 15.31
CA PHE A 118 -5.21 -0.18 14.39
C PHE A 118 -4.05 0.74 14.79
N ILE A 119 -4.30 1.84 15.47
CA ILE A 119 -3.25 2.65 16.11
C ILE A 119 -2.51 1.80 17.15
N ASP A 120 -3.24 1.12 18.04
CA ASP A 120 -2.66 0.27 19.09
C ASP A 120 -1.93 -0.95 18.49
N LEU A 121 -2.42 -1.48 17.38
CA LEU A 121 -1.75 -2.57 16.66
C LEU A 121 -0.42 -2.13 16.03
N GLY A 122 -0.21 -0.83 15.84
CA GLY A 122 1.05 -0.25 15.38
C GLY A 122 1.20 -0.14 13.86
N VAL A 123 0.09 -0.08 13.11
CA VAL A 123 0.17 0.17 11.65
C VAL A 123 0.84 1.52 11.37
N ASP A 124 1.49 1.64 10.20
CA ASP A 124 2.20 2.87 9.81
C ASP A 124 1.25 3.91 9.22
N TYR A 125 0.20 3.44 8.53
CA TYR A 125 -0.78 4.30 7.85
C TYR A 125 -2.18 3.75 8.00
N ILE A 126 -3.14 4.66 8.02
CA ILE A 126 -4.58 4.34 8.03
C ILE A 126 -5.26 5.08 6.89
N THR A 127 -5.91 4.34 6.00
CA THR A 127 -6.79 4.91 4.97
C THR A 127 -8.18 5.10 5.55
N THR A 128 -8.69 6.33 5.51
CA THR A 128 -9.99 6.69 6.08
C THR A 128 -10.68 7.75 5.24
N ASP A 129 -12.02 7.73 5.23
CA ASP A 129 -12.86 8.78 4.67
C ASP A 129 -12.97 9.99 5.64
N TYR A 130 -12.49 9.84 6.89
CA TYR A 130 -12.59 10.86 7.94
C TYR A 130 -11.21 11.23 8.53
N PRO A 131 -10.31 11.85 7.74
CA PRO A 131 -8.94 12.12 8.18
C PRO A 131 -8.87 13.05 9.41
N GLU A 132 -9.80 13.98 9.54
CA GLU A 132 -9.84 14.89 10.69
C GLU A 132 -10.14 14.16 12.00
N ARG A 133 -11.03 13.15 11.95
CA ARG A 133 -11.33 12.27 13.08
C ARG A 133 -10.09 11.50 13.51
N LEU A 134 -9.37 10.93 12.56
CA LEU A 134 -8.12 10.22 12.82
C LEU A 134 -7.05 11.15 13.40
N GLN A 135 -6.87 12.32 12.82
CA GLN A 135 -5.90 13.30 13.31
C GLN A 135 -6.18 13.73 14.77
N ALA A 136 -7.44 13.84 15.15
CA ALA A 136 -7.84 14.15 16.52
C ALA A 136 -7.40 13.06 17.52
N LEU A 137 -7.38 11.80 17.12
CA LEU A 137 -6.94 10.67 17.95
C LEU A 137 -5.40 10.58 18.08
N LEU A 138 -4.67 11.17 17.14
CA LEU A 138 -3.19 11.13 17.11
C LEU A 138 -2.54 12.30 17.87
N LYS A 139 -3.33 13.23 18.32
CA LYS A 139 -2.89 14.34 19.17
C LYS A 139 -2.89 13.91 20.63
#